data_40203d09d7d3490db7118d475b7df23d
#
_entry.id   40203d09d7d3490db7118d475b7df23d
#
_cell.length_a   1.000
_cell.length_b   1.000
_cell.length_c   1.000
_cell.angle_alpha   90.00
_cell.angle_beta   90.00
_cell.angle_gamma   90.00
#
_symmetry.space_group_name_H-M   'P 1'
#
loop_
_entity.id
_entity.type
_entity.pdbx_description
1 polymer ?
#
loop_
_entity_poly.entity_id
_entity_poly.type
_entity_poly.pdbx_seq_one_letter_code
_entity_poly.pdbx_strand_id
1 'polypeptide(L)'
;MSGQQRKQINLHTDKFGQYDMEGPVQDDISWLSLSLDEKTGFGCYAMRMQPGAVTVAHDHVGWEEFLIVEGDLVDSDGTVFGPGDFVSYEPGTHHNSHTEGGCLIAVFERPA
;
A
#
# COMPACT_ATOMS: atom_id res chain seq x y z
N MET A 1 29.51 18.91 10.59
CA MET A 1 28.94 18.35 10.15
C MET A 1 27.73 18.31 9.79
N SER A 2 27.26 18.19 9.25
CA SER A 2 26.18 18.25 8.99
C SER A 2 25.33 17.52 8.86
N GLY A 3 24.68 17.44 9.13
CA GLY A 3 23.78 16.60 9.18
C GLY A 3 22.56 16.69 8.48
N GLN A 4 22.44 16.07 7.44
CA GLN A 4 21.16 15.91 6.81
C GLN A 4 20.38 14.85 7.53
N GLN A 5 19.17 15.18 7.98
CA GLN A 5 18.23 14.22 8.55
C GLN A 5 17.50 13.54 7.39
N ARG A 6 17.98 12.36 7.02
CA ARG A 6 17.49 11.67 5.81
C ARG A 6 17.28 10.19 6.09
N LYS A 7 16.19 9.65 5.54
CA LYS A 7 15.96 8.22 5.45
C LYS A 7 15.96 7.84 3.97
N GLN A 8 16.62 6.75 3.62
CA GLN A 8 16.63 6.25 2.25
C GLN A 8 16.22 4.78 2.28
N ILE A 9 15.22 4.43 1.49
CA ILE A 9 14.69 3.07 1.38
C ILE A 9 14.59 2.74 -0.10
N ASN A 10 14.94 1.50 -0.45
CA ASN A 10 14.80 1.00 -1.81
C ASN A 10 13.82 -0.17 -1.80
N LEU A 11 12.74 -0.06 -2.57
CA LEU A 11 11.67 -1.06 -2.59
C LEU A 11 12.11 -2.39 -3.20
N HIS A 12 13.21 -2.42 -3.94
CA HIS A 12 13.71 -3.62 -4.58
C HIS A 12 14.76 -4.36 -3.76
N THR A 13 15.38 -3.70 -2.81
CA THR A 13 16.50 -4.27 -2.04
C THR A 13 16.23 -4.37 -0.55
N ASP A 14 15.37 -3.52 0.02
CA ASP A 14 15.05 -3.57 1.43
C ASP A 14 14.05 -4.68 1.72
N LYS A 15 14.15 -5.25 2.92
CA LYS A 15 13.36 -6.40 3.31
C LYS A 15 11.97 -6.00 3.75
N PHE A 16 10.95 -6.63 3.16
CA PHE A 16 9.55 -6.49 3.58
C PHE A 16 9.25 -7.47 4.71
N GLY A 17 8.34 -7.07 5.59
CA GLY A 17 7.84 -7.91 6.67
C GLY A 17 6.39 -8.30 6.46
N GLN A 18 5.84 -9.06 7.41
CA GLN A 18 4.44 -9.45 7.38
C GLN A 18 3.54 -8.23 7.51
N TYR A 19 2.49 -8.18 6.69
CA TYR A 19 1.49 -7.13 6.79
C TYR A 19 0.44 -7.53 7.83
N ASP A 20 0.41 -6.81 8.95
CA ASP A 20 -0.48 -7.07 10.07
C ASP A 20 -1.37 -5.88 10.43
N MET A 21 -1.53 -4.95 9.50
CA MET A 21 -2.24 -3.69 9.74
C MET A 21 -3.76 -3.82 9.59
N GLU A 22 -4.22 -4.77 8.79
CA GLU A 22 -5.63 -4.91 8.46
C GLU A 22 -6.03 -6.38 8.46
N GLY A 23 -6.87 -6.77 9.40
CA GLY A 23 -7.39 -8.13 9.46
C GLY A 23 -6.35 -9.18 9.80
N PRO A 24 -6.64 -10.46 9.55
CA PRO A 24 -5.68 -11.53 9.81
C PRO A 24 -4.45 -11.40 8.93
N VAL A 25 -3.30 -11.82 9.46
CA VAL A 25 -2.05 -11.86 8.69
C VAL A 25 -2.21 -12.82 7.51
N GLN A 26 -1.76 -12.38 6.33
CA GLN A 26 -1.77 -13.19 5.12
C GLN A 26 -0.33 -13.43 4.67
N ASP A 27 -0.03 -14.67 4.27
CA ASP A 27 1.32 -15.03 3.84
C ASP A 27 1.69 -14.41 2.49
N ASP A 28 0.69 -14.04 1.70
CA ASP A 28 0.87 -13.52 0.35
C ASP A 28 0.89 -11.99 0.25
N ILE A 29 0.84 -11.30 1.39
CA ILE A 29 0.96 -9.84 1.45
C ILE A 29 2.05 -9.47 2.44
N SER A 30 2.96 -8.60 2.00
CA SER A 30 4.03 -8.08 2.86
C SER A 30 4.12 -6.56 2.70
N TRP A 31 4.78 -5.90 3.64
CA TRP A 31 4.85 -4.45 3.63
C TRP A 31 6.18 -3.95 4.17
N LEU A 32 6.44 -2.67 3.91
CA LEU A 32 7.62 -1.95 4.38
C LEU A 32 7.21 -0.53 4.70
N SER A 33 7.36 -0.11 5.95
CA SER A 33 7.08 1.28 6.32
C SER A 33 8.10 2.19 5.68
N LEU A 34 7.64 3.23 5.01
CA LEU A 34 8.49 4.27 4.43
C LEU A 34 8.52 5.49 5.34
N SER A 35 7.37 5.97 5.75
CA SER A 35 7.24 7.11 6.67
C SER A 35 5.90 7.05 7.41
N LEU A 36 5.39 5.84 7.66
CA LEU A 36 4.12 5.67 8.35
C LEU A 36 4.28 6.01 9.82
N ASP A 37 3.37 6.85 10.34
CA ASP A 37 3.25 7.12 11.76
C ASP A 37 2.29 6.09 12.35
N GLU A 38 2.81 5.16 13.13
CA GLU A 38 2.00 4.08 13.69
C GLU A 38 0.95 4.56 14.70
N LYS A 39 1.17 5.73 15.30
CA LYS A 39 0.21 6.29 16.25
C LYS A 39 -1.03 6.83 15.57
N THR A 40 -0.86 7.44 14.39
CA THR A 40 -1.98 8.05 13.66
C THR A 40 -2.48 7.17 12.52
N GLY A 41 -1.65 6.26 12.00
CA GLY A 41 -1.93 5.49 10.80
C GLY A 41 -1.75 6.27 9.51
N PHE A 42 -1.21 7.48 9.58
CA PHE A 42 -0.97 8.33 8.42
C PHE A 42 0.50 8.28 8.01
N GLY A 43 0.76 8.54 6.74
CA GLY A 43 2.07 8.49 6.16
C GLY A 43 2.14 7.54 4.97
N CYS A 44 3.31 7.00 4.72
CA CYS A 44 3.55 6.21 3.51
C CYS A 44 4.14 4.84 3.84
N TYR A 45 3.68 3.82 3.12
CA TYR A 45 4.27 2.48 3.18
C TYR A 45 4.22 1.82 1.80
N ALA A 46 5.05 0.83 1.60
CA ALA A 46 5.02 -0.01 0.40
C ALA A 46 4.35 -1.34 0.73
N MET A 47 3.62 -1.88 -0.22
CA MET A 47 2.97 -3.19 -0.08
C MET A 47 3.31 -4.04 -1.28
N ARG A 48 3.67 -5.29 -1.02
CA ARG A 48 3.91 -6.28 -2.06
C ARG A 48 2.86 -7.38 -1.93
N MET A 49 2.19 -7.67 -3.02
CA MET A 49 1.18 -8.73 -3.08
C MET A 49 1.64 -9.80 -4.05
N GLN A 50 1.58 -11.05 -3.61
CA GLN A 50 1.87 -12.19 -4.48
C GLN A 50 0.71 -12.43 -5.44
N PRO A 51 0.94 -13.12 -6.58
CA PRO A 51 -0.15 -13.44 -7.49
C PRO A 51 -1.32 -14.11 -6.79
N GLY A 52 -2.52 -13.59 -7.03
CA GLY A 52 -3.76 -14.09 -6.43
C GLY A 52 -4.12 -13.51 -5.08
N ALA A 53 -3.28 -12.65 -4.50
CA ALA A 53 -3.56 -12.07 -3.19
C ALA A 53 -4.77 -11.12 -3.23
N VAL A 54 -5.55 -11.12 -2.15
CA VAL A 54 -6.76 -10.30 -2.00
C VAL A 54 -6.65 -9.53 -0.69
N THR A 55 -6.91 -8.22 -0.74
CA THR A 55 -6.93 -7.41 0.48
C THR A 55 -8.25 -7.55 1.21
N VAL A 56 -8.24 -7.27 2.53
CA VAL A 56 -9.46 -7.23 3.33
C VAL A 56 -10.22 -5.95 2.98
N ALA A 57 -11.54 -6.07 2.77
CA ALA A 57 -12.40 -4.90 2.53
C ALA A 57 -12.41 -4.01 3.79
N HIS A 58 -12.29 -2.71 3.58
CA HIS A 58 -12.20 -1.77 4.69
C HIS A 58 -12.72 -0.39 4.29
N ASP A 59 -13.08 0.41 5.29
CA ASP A 59 -13.47 1.80 5.12
C ASP A 59 -12.26 2.72 5.27
N HIS A 60 -12.24 3.80 4.50
CA HIS A 60 -11.18 4.81 4.59
C HIS A 60 -11.61 5.93 5.52
N VAL A 61 -10.90 6.10 6.64
CA VAL A 61 -11.12 7.21 7.58
C VAL A 61 -10.59 8.50 6.99
N GLY A 62 -9.43 8.45 6.35
CA GLY A 62 -8.83 9.57 5.64
C GLY A 62 -8.76 9.28 4.14
N TRP A 63 -7.91 10.05 3.46
CA TRP A 63 -7.57 9.79 2.06
C TRP A 63 -6.62 8.59 2.00
N GLU A 64 -6.88 7.67 1.08
CA GLU A 64 -5.94 6.62 0.74
C GLU A 64 -5.57 6.77 -0.72
N GLU A 65 -4.28 6.91 -0.97
CA GLU A 65 -3.76 7.09 -2.32
C GLU A 65 -2.66 6.08 -2.55
N PHE A 66 -2.50 5.61 -3.78
CA PHE A 66 -1.38 4.71 -4.07
C PHE A 66 -0.89 4.87 -5.51
N LEU A 67 0.36 4.53 -5.67
CA LEU A 67 1.04 4.49 -6.95
C LEU A 67 1.43 3.04 -7.23
N ILE A 68 1.05 2.54 -8.41
CA ILE A 68 1.48 1.20 -8.85
C ILE A 68 2.92 1.32 -9.34
N VAL A 69 3.84 0.61 -8.70
CA VAL A 69 5.25 0.57 -9.09
C VAL A 69 5.48 -0.57 -10.09
N GLU A 70 4.93 -1.75 -9.79
CA GLU A 70 5.04 -2.93 -10.63
C GLU A 70 3.76 -3.75 -10.55
N GLY A 71 3.46 -4.49 -11.62
CA GLY A 71 2.39 -5.46 -11.64
C GLY A 71 1.02 -4.88 -11.90
N ASP A 72 -0.01 -5.54 -11.37
CA ASP A 72 -1.39 -5.16 -11.56
C ASP A 72 -2.16 -5.15 -10.23
N LEU A 73 -3.14 -4.27 -10.14
CA LEU A 73 -4.08 -4.26 -9.03
C LEU A 73 -5.47 -4.08 -9.58
N VAL A 74 -6.42 -4.89 -9.13
CA VAL A 74 -7.80 -4.86 -9.60
C VAL A 74 -8.71 -4.41 -8.46
N ASP A 75 -9.46 -3.33 -8.68
CA ASP A 75 -10.39 -2.80 -7.69
C ASP A 75 -11.67 -3.64 -7.64
N SER A 76 -12.46 -3.47 -6.58
CA SER A 76 -13.70 -4.23 -6.37
C SER A 76 -14.74 -4.01 -7.49
N ASP A 77 -14.65 -2.90 -8.23
CA ASP A 77 -15.52 -2.65 -9.38
C ASP A 77 -14.98 -3.21 -10.71
N GLY A 78 -13.85 -3.93 -10.66
CA GLY A 78 -13.23 -4.53 -11.85
C GLY A 78 -12.23 -3.64 -12.58
N THR A 79 -12.03 -2.40 -12.14
CA THR A 79 -11.04 -1.51 -12.74
C THR A 79 -9.64 -2.04 -12.50
N VAL A 80 -8.83 -2.11 -13.55
CA VAL A 80 -7.45 -2.62 -13.48
C VAL A 80 -6.47 -1.45 -13.51
N PHE A 81 -5.57 -1.43 -12.53
CA PHE A 81 -4.49 -0.45 -12.45
C PHE A 81 -3.16 -1.12 -12.80
N GLY A 82 -2.30 -0.41 -13.51
CA GLY A 82 -0.97 -0.89 -13.90
C GLY A 82 0.14 0.08 -13.54
N PRO A 83 1.40 -0.26 -13.86
CA PRO A 83 2.56 0.56 -13.47
C PRO A 83 2.41 2.01 -13.92
N GLY A 84 2.68 2.93 -13.00
CA GLY A 84 2.56 4.36 -13.23
C GLY A 84 1.20 4.94 -12.91
N ASP A 85 0.17 4.11 -12.67
CA ASP A 85 -1.14 4.61 -12.29
C ASP A 85 -1.15 5.10 -10.85
N PHE A 86 -1.71 6.27 -10.63
CA PHE A 86 -1.94 6.84 -9.31
C PHE A 86 -3.44 6.85 -9.06
N VAL A 87 -3.84 6.35 -7.89
CA VAL A 87 -5.26 6.23 -7.53
C VAL A 87 -5.49 6.94 -6.20
N SER A 88 -6.58 7.68 -6.09
CA SER A 88 -6.92 8.41 -4.88
C SER A 88 -8.35 8.06 -4.45
N TYR A 89 -8.51 7.58 -3.23
CA TYR A 89 -9.81 7.33 -2.62
C TYR A 89 -10.09 8.37 -1.55
N GLU A 90 -11.25 9.01 -1.66
CA GLU A 90 -11.71 10.00 -0.69
C GLU A 90 -12.09 9.34 0.64
N PRO A 91 -12.08 10.11 1.75
CA PRO A 91 -12.59 9.61 3.03
C PRO A 91 -14.02 9.09 2.90
N GLY A 92 -14.30 7.98 3.57
CA GLY A 92 -15.62 7.35 3.53
C GLY A 92 -15.79 6.32 2.43
N THR A 93 -14.78 6.13 1.57
CA THR A 93 -14.82 5.09 0.54
C THR A 93 -14.65 3.71 1.17
N HIS A 94 -15.35 2.73 0.63
CA HIS A 94 -15.21 1.33 1.05
C HIS A 94 -14.86 0.49 -0.17
N HIS A 95 -13.78 -0.27 -0.08
CA HIS A 95 -13.38 -1.15 -1.18
C HIS A 95 -12.46 -2.27 -0.69
N ASN A 96 -12.22 -3.21 -1.56
CA ASN A 96 -11.09 -4.12 -1.48
C ASN A 96 -10.50 -4.30 -2.86
N SER A 97 -9.34 -4.94 -2.94
CA SER A 97 -8.67 -5.16 -4.21
C SER A 97 -7.98 -6.51 -4.21
N HIS A 98 -7.60 -6.95 -5.41
CA HIS A 98 -6.81 -8.16 -5.57
C HIS A 98 -5.80 -7.94 -6.69
N THR A 99 -4.83 -8.83 -6.79
CA THR A 99 -3.89 -8.84 -7.89
C THR A 99 -3.92 -10.19 -8.57
N GLU A 100 -3.80 -10.21 -9.89
CA GLU A 100 -3.71 -11.47 -10.62
C GLU A 100 -2.27 -11.91 -10.81
N GLY A 101 -1.41 -10.99 -11.26
CA GLY A 101 -0.02 -11.28 -11.54
C GLY A 101 0.96 -10.88 -10.45
N GLY A 102 0.47 -10.34 -9.33
CA GLY A 102 1.29 -9.76 -8.29
C GLY A 102 1.52 -8.28 -8.52
N CYS A 103 1.84 -7.55 -7.44
CA CYS A 103 2.11 -6.12 -7.56
C CYS A 103 3.02 -5.61 -6.45
N LEU A 104 3.59 -4.44 -6.71
CA LEU A 104 4.29 -3.62 -5.75
C LEU A 104 3.71 -2.23 -5.84
N ILE A 105 3.19 -1.71 -4.73
CA ILE A 105 2.55 -0.40 -4.67
C ILE A 105 3.12 0.43 -3.53
N ALA A 106 3.09 1.75 -3.69
CA ALA A 106 3.38 2.69 -2.61
C ALA A 106 2.07 3.33 -2.19
N VAL A 107 1.74 3.24 -0.91
CA VAL A 107 0.46 3.69 -0.34
C VAL A 107 0.70 4.91 0.53
N PHE A 108 -0.13 5.93 0.34
CA PHE A 108 -0.08 7.20 1.07
C PHE A 108 -1.40 7.39 1.82
N GLU A 109 -1.33 7.37 3.15
CA GLU A 109 -2.48 7.62 4.02
C GLU A 109 -2.37 9.02 4.57
N ARG A 110 -3.41 9.84 4.42
CA ARG A 110 -3.41 11.22 4.93
C ARG A 110 -4.76 11.59 5.55
N PRO A 111 -4.78 12.55 6.48
CA PRO A 111 -6.02 12.94 7.15
C PRO A 111 -7.08 13.47 6.18
N ALA A 112 -8.32 13.28 6.58
CA ALA A 112 -9.49 13.82 5.85
C ALA A 112 -9.47 15.33 5.79
#